data_bad3cfbb4b9629cdebe123abf4e623e2
#
_entry.id   bad3cfbb4b9629cdebe123abf4e623e2
#
_cell.length_a   1.000
_cell.length_b   1.000
_cell.length_c   1.000
_cell.angle_alpha   90.00
_cell.angle_beta   90.00
_cell.angle_gamma   90.00
#
_symmetry.space_group_name_H-M   'P 1'
#
loop_
_entity.id
_entity.type
_entity.pdbx_description
1 polymer ?
#
loop_
_entity_poly.entity_id
_entity_poly.type
_entity_poly.pdbx_seq_one_letter_code
_entity_poly.pdbx_strand_id
1 'polypeptide(L)'
;MESYFGEMEKKPSGWKRLYLSKGGRLMLLKSTLLSLLTYFLSLFTIPKAMATRLESIQMNFLWGPSEGSFKFPLVACKNVCLLVEMGGLGIRSVVSFNQALLGKRLWRYGHEDTHLWRGVISTKYGEGQGGWCSKMCRRTHRCGLWRSINEGWESFSKHLSFVVGEGTRIRFWLDRWIGDDTLKNLYPDLYVCSAVKDAYISEVLWMPEGGTVRVWNLRFYRAFEDWELAASYSLLQLIQTRIPWGDRRDTLCWRLKGDGNFDTRSYYRAIRGASNSLFPWKGVWKPKIPR
;
A
#
# COMPACT_ATOMS: atom_id res chain seq x y z
N MET A 1 21.73 -13.54 -4.25
CA MET A 1 20.44 -13.55 -5.00
C MET A 1 20.46 -14.59 -6.12
N GLU A 2 21.51 -14.63 -6.96
CA GLU A 2 21.65 -15.62 -8.07
C GLU A 2 21.61 -17.08 -7.62
N SER A 3 22.27 -17.44 -6.53
CA SER A 3 22.24 -18.80 -5.95
C SER A 3 20.81 -19.27 -5.63
N TYR A 4 19.97 -18.39 -5.15
CA TYR A 4 18.58 -18.68 -4.79
C TYR A 4 17.68 -18.86 -6.02
N PHE A 5 17.97 -18.10 -7.09
CA PHE A 5 17.29 -18.29 -8.37
C PHE A 5 17.65 -19.65 -8.99
N GLY A 6 18.89 -20.09 -8.86
CA GLY A 6 19.30 -21.42 -9.28
C GLY A 6 18.53 -22.57 -8.59
N GLU A 7 18.24 -22.42 -7.29
CA GLU A 7 17.37 -23.36 -6.57
C GLU A 7 15.91 -23.33 -7.06
N MET A 8 15.39 -22.13 -7.37
CA MET A 8 14.04 -21.99 -7.89
C MET A 8 13.87 -22.53 -9.31
N GLU A 9 14.91 -22.52 -10.13
CA GLU A 9 14.91 -23.17 -11.44
C GLU A 9 15.04 -24.70 -11.33
N LYS A 10 15.82 -25.19 -10.37
CA LYS A 10 16.03 -26.61 -10.13
C LYS A 10 14.80 -27.34 -9.56
N LYS A 11 14.09 -26.75 -8.61
CA LYS A 11 12.91 -27.37 -7.99
C LYS A 11 11.79 -27.69 -8.99
N PRO A 12 11.34 -26.78 -9.87
CA PRO A 12 10.35 -27.10 -10.89
C PRO A 12 10.81 -28.15 -11.87
N SER A 13 12.11 -28.24 -12.20
CA SER A 13 12.65 -29.26 -13.09
C SER A 13 12.58 -30.67 -12.49
N GLY A 14 12.81 -30.80 -11.18
CA GLY A 14 12.61 -32.03 -10.43
C GLY A 14 11.13 -32.46 -10.37
N TRP A 15 10.22 -31.49 -10.16
CA TRP A 15 8.79 -31.78 -10.09
C TRP A 15 8.14 -32.06 -11.46
N LYS A 16 8.72 -31.56 -12.56
CA LYS A 16 8.27 -31.91 -13.92
C LYS A 16 8.36 -33.39 -14.21
N ARG A 17 9.31 -34.14 -13.56
CA ARG A 17 9.44 -35.59 -13.67
C ARG A 17 8.31 -36.33 -12.94
N LEU A 18 7.58 -35.66 -12.02
CA LEU A 18 6.40 -36.24 -11.38
C LEU A 18 5.20 -36.04 -12.32
N TYR A 19 4.46 -37.11 -12.59
CA TYR A 19 3.21 -37.10 -13.38
C TYR A 19 2.11 -36.37 -12.61
N LEU A 20 2.24 -35.04 -12.49
CA LEU A 20 1.30 -34.21 -11.77
C LEU A 20 0.22 -33.67 -12.72
N SER A 21 -1.04 -33.78 -12.30
CA SER A 21 -2.15 -33.10 -12.95
C SER A 21 -1.95 -31.56 -12.89
N LYS A 22 -2.61 -30.83 -13.78
CA LYS A 22 -2.57 -29.34 -13.77
C LYS A 22 -3.00 -28.76 -12.40
N GLY A 23 -3.97 -29.39 -11.73
CA GLY A 23 -4.38 -29.04 -10.37
C GLY A 23 -3.26 -29.27 -9.34
N GLY A 24 -2.58 -30.40 -9.41
CA GLY A 24 -1.43 -30.70 -8.55
C GLY A 24 -0.27 -29.70 -8.74
N ARG A 25 0.02 -29.33 -9.98
CA ARG A 25 1.03 -28.29 -10.29
C ARG A 25 0.63 -26.93 -9.71
N LEU A 26 -0.65 -26.54 -9.84
CA LEU A 26 -1.16 -25.30 -9.27
C LEU A 26 -1.03 -25.29 -7.74
N MET A 27 -1.34 -26.40 -7.08
CA MET A 27 -1.21 -26.52 -5.61
C MET A 27 0.25 -26.42 -5.17
N LEU A 28 1.18 -27.10 -5.85
CA LEU A 28 2.62 -27.01 -5.56
C LEU A 28 3.16 -25.59 -5.80
N LEU A 29 2.73 -24.93 -6.86
CA LEU A 29 3.12 -23.57 -7.17
C LEU A 29 2.70 -22.62 -6.04
N LYS A 30 1.45 -22.74 -5.58
CA LYS A 30 0.91 -21.91 -4.49
C LYS A 30 1.57 -22.19 -3.14
N SER A 31 1.80 -23.46 -2.80
CA SER A 31 2.31 -23.84 -1.49
C SER A 31 3.81 -23.64 -1.35
N THR A 32 4.58 -23.95 -2.37
CA THR A 32 6.04 -24.04 -2.26
C THR A 32 6.75 -22.86 -2.93
N LEU A 33 6.50 -22.63 -4.23
CA LEU A 33 7.24 -21.58 -4.96
C LEU A 33 6.92 -20.17 -4.43
N LEU A 34 5.66 -19.91 -4.09
CA LEU A 34 5.27 -18.62 -3.53
C LEU A 34 5.76 -18.43 -2.09
N SER A 35 5.83 -19.49 -1.28
CA SER A 35 6.30 -19.37 0.10
C SER A 35 7.80 -19.11 0.18
N LEU A 36 8.61 -19.77 -0.67
CA LEU A 36 10.04 -19.52 -0.76
C LEU A 36 10.35 -18.06 -1.12
N LEU A 37 9.60 -17.50 -2.06
CA LEU A 37 9.78 -16.10 -2.46
C LEU A 37 9.40 -15.11 -1.38
N THR A 38 8.44 -15.43 -0.51
CA THR A 38 7.86 -14.51 0.47
C THR A 38 8.93 -13.89 1.36
N TYR A 39 9.93 -14.67 1.79
CA TYR A 39 11.01 -14.15 2.63
C TYR A 39 11.80 -13.04 1.92
N PHE A 40 12.28 -13.29 0.70
CA PHE A 40 13.06 -12.30 -0.07
C PHE A 40 12.22 -11.09 -0.47
N LEU A 41 10.99 -11.32 -0.91
CA LEU A 41 10.07 -10.26 -1.30
C LEU A 41 9.64 -9.39 -0.11
N SER A 42 9.76 -9.85 1.12
CA SER A 42 9.50 -9.06 2.31
C SER A 42 10.68 -8.16 2.73
N LEU A 43 11.87 -8.43 2.20
CA LEU A 43 13.09 -7.70 2.53
C LEU A 43 13.55 -6.77 1.42
N PHE A 44 13.43 -7.20 0.17
CA PHE A 44 14.03 -6.52 -0.98
C PHE A 44 12.97 -6.14 -2.03
N THR A 45 13.16 -5.00 -2.66
CA THR A 45 12.43 -4.67 -3.88
C THR A 45 12.96 -5.49 -5.03
N ILE A 46 12.04 -6.15 -5.75
CA ILE A 46 12.40 -6.98 -6.88
C ILE A 46 12.48 -6.15 -8.17
N PRO A 47 13.61 -6.23 -8.94
CA PRO A 47 13.68 -5.64 -10.27
C PRO A 47 12.63 -6.24 -11.22
N LYS A 48 12.07 -5.41 -12.11
CA LYS A 48 11.03 -5.85 -13.07
C LYS A 48 11.47 -7.05 -13.92
N ALA A 49 12.72 -7.05 -14.41
CA ALA A 49 13.27 -8.16 -15.18
C ALA A 49 13.27 -9.48 -14.42
N MET A 50 13.62 -9.44 -13.12
CA MET A 50 13.62 -10.62 -12.27
C MET A 50 12.19 -11.09 -11.97
N ALA A 51 11.27 -10.19 -11.75
CA ALA A 51 9.85 -10.51 -11.55
C ALA A 51 9.28 -11.20 -12.79
N THR A 52 9.56 -10.68 -13.98
CA THR A 52 9.12 -11.28 -15.26
C THR A 52 9.72 -12.69 -15.45
N ARG A 53 11.01 -12.88 -15.12
CA ARG A 53 11.64 -14.20 -15.17
C ARG A 53 10.98 -15.19 -14.22
N LEU A 54 10.68 -14.79 -12.98
CA LEU A 54 9.97 -15.62 -12.02
C LEU A 54 8.56 -15.99 -12.48
N GLU A 55 7.81 -15.01 -12.98
CA GLU A 55 6.46 -15.24 -13.53
C GLU A 55 6.53 -16.19 -14.73
N SER A 56 7.56 -16.09 -15.59
CA SER A 56 7.80 -17.03 -16.69
C SER A 56 8.07 -18.46 -16.19
N ILE A 57 8.92 -18.62 -15.16
CA ILE A 57 9.17 -19.92 -14.54
C ILE A 57 7.88 -20.55 -13.99
N GLN A 58 7.06 -19.74 -13.31
CA GLN A 58 5.76 -20.16 -12.79
C GLN A 58 4.82 -20.63 -13.89
N MET A 59 4.72 -19.87 -14.99
CA MET A 59 3.89 -20.21 -16.14
C MET A 59 4.39 -21.48 -16.86
N ASN A 60 5.70 -21.59 -17.05
CA ASN A 60 6.32 -22.77 -17.65
C ASN A 60 6.12 -24.04 -16.81
N PHE A 61 6.11 -23.90 -15.48
CA PHE A 61 5.78 -25.03 -14.60
C PHE A 61 4.30 -25.42 -14.69
N LEU A 62 3.40 -24.44 -14.73
CA LEU A 62 1.96 -24.68 -14.77
C LEU A 62 1.50 -25.30 -16.10
N TRP A 63 2.01 -24.77 -17.22
CA TRP A 63 1.54 -25.10 -18.57
C TRP A 63 2.50 -26.02 -19.36
N GLY A 64 3.76 -26.09 -18.94
CA GLY A 64 4.76 -26.85 -19.64
C GLY A 64 4.44 -28.34 -19.73
N PRO A 65 4.84 -29.02 -20.80
CA PRO A 65 4.67 -30.46 -20.97
C PRO A 65 5.49 -31.22 -19.93
N SER A 66 5.08 -32.43 -19.66
CA SER A 66 5.86 -33.38 -18.85
C SER A 66 7.15 -33.83 -19.56
N GLU A 67 7.15 -33.79 -20.89
CA GLU A 67 8.27 -34.19 -21.75
C GLU A 67 8.47 -33.13 -22.87
N GLY A 68 9.64 -32.54 -22.90
CA GLY A 68 10.38 -31.85 -23.98
C GLY A 68 9.71 -30.93 -25.01
N SER A 69 8.41 -30.98 -25.24
CA SER A 69 7.75 -30.14 -26.25
C SER A 69 7.33 -28.78 -25.71
N PHE A 70 7.75 -27.70 -26.34
CA PHE A 70 7.39 -26.36 -26.00
C PHE A 70 5.91 -26.11 -26.34
N LYS A 71 5.08 -25.84 -25.34
CA LYS A 71 3.67 -25.42 -25.54
C LYS A 71 3.49 -23.98 -25.06
N PHE A 72 2.93 -23.16 -25.93
CA PHE A 72 2.57 -21.80 -25.55
C PHE A 72 1.52 -21.80 -24.43
N PRO A 73 1.62 -20.89 -23.44
CA PRO A 73 0.60 -20.75 -22.43
C PRO A 73 -0.71 -20.29 -23.06
N LEU A 74 -1.78 -21.05 -22.86
CA LEU A 74 -3.11 -20.78 -23.42
C LEU A 74 -3.73 -19.48 -22.87
N VAL A 75 -3.25 -19.01 -21.71
CA VAL A 75 -3.78 -17.85 -21.03
C VAL A 75 -2.62 -16.97 -20.57
N ALA A 76 -2.73 -15.68 -20.83
CA ALA A 76 -1.72 -14.70 -20.41
C ALA A 76 -1.53 -14.71 -18.88
N CYS A 77 -0.29 -14.55 -18.42
CA CYS A 77 0.08 -14.55 -17.00
C CYS A 77 -0.78 -13.57 -16.17
N LYS A 78 -1.06 -12.37 -16.72
CA LYS A 78 -1.92 -11.38 -16.06
C LYS A 78 -3.30 -11.90 -15.69
N ASN A 79 -3.91 -12.74 -16.53
CA ASN A 79 -5.23 -13.33 -16.29
C ASN A 79 -5.18 -14.49 -15.29
N VAL A 80 -4.10 -15.31 -15.37
CA VAL A 80 -3.83 -16.38 -14.41
C VAL A 80 -3.63 -15.82 -13.00
N CYS A 81 -2.97 -14.66 -12.91
CA CYS A 81 -2.68 -13.97 -11.65
C CYS A 81 -3.86 -13.14 -11.11
N LEU A 82 -5.01 -13.11 -11.76
CA LEU A 82 -6.22 -12.50 -11.19
C LEU A 82 -6.65 -13.22 -9.91
N LEU A 83 -7.41 -12.52 -9.07
CA LEU A 83 -8.06 -13.13 -7.92
C LEU A 83 -9.05 -14.19 -8.38
N VAL A 84 -9.25 -15.22 -7.58
CA VAL A 84 -10.21 -16.31 -7.90
C VAL A 84 -11.62 -15.77 -8.09
N GLU A 85 -11.99 -14.78 -7.29
CA GLU A 85 -13.27 -14.04 -7.37
C GLU A 85 -13.45 -13.34 -8.73
N MET A 86 -12.34 -13.00 -9.41
CA MET A 86 -12.30 -12.36 -10.74
C MET A 86 -12.00 -13.35 -11.87
N GLY A 87 -12.08 -14.65 -11.59
CA GLY A 87 -11.86 -15.70 -12.57
C GLY A 87 -10.41 -16.06 -12.84
N GLY A 88 -9.46 -15.63 -12.02
CA GLY A 88 -8.07 -16.07 -12.07
C GLY A 88 -7.84 -17.37 -11.31
N LEU A 89 -6.63 -17.91 -11.41
CA LEU A 89 -6.21 -19.07 -10.62
C LEU A 89 -5.68 -18.69 -9.22
N GLY A 90 -5.66 -17.41 -8.88
CA GLY A 90 -5.18 -16.92 -7.58
C GLY A 90 -3.67 -17.13 -7.37
N ILE A 91 -2.90 -17.18 -8.45
CA ILE A 91 -1.44 -17.07 -8.40
C ILE A 91 -1.10 -15.61 -8.15
N ARG A 92 -0.21 -15.35 -7.19
CA ARG A 92 0.16 -13.98 -6.84
C ARG A 92 1.10 -13.39 -7.90
N SER A 93 0.77 -12.21 -8.43
CA SER A 93 1.72 -11.42 -9.22
C SER A 93 2.90 -11.03 -8.33
N VAL A 94 4.11 -11.32 -8.78
CA VAL A 94 5.33 -11.16 -7.99
C VAL A 94 5.56 -9.69 -7.63
N VAL A 95 5.35 -8.77 -8.58
CA VAL A 95 5.53 -7.33 -8.37
C VAL A 95 4.55 -6.78 -7.34
N SER A 96 3.26 -7.04 -7.54
CA SER A 96 2.21 -6.54 -6.62
C SER A 96 2.35 -7.16 -5.22
N PHE A 97 2.77 -8.42 -5.15
CA PHE A 97 2.97 -9.10 -3.87
C PHE A 97 4.19 -8.55 -3.13
N ASN A 98 5.29 -8.28 -3.85
CA ASN A 98 6.45 -7.61 -3.28
C ASN A 98 6.10 -6.24 -2.70
N GLN A 99 5.38 -5.40 -3.47
CA GLN A 99 4.90 -4.10 -3.01
C GLN A 99 4.03 -4.22 -1.76
N ALA A 100 3.13 -5.19 -1.72
CA ALA A 100 2.26 -5.40 -0.56
C ALA A 100 3.03 -5.86 0.69
N LEU A 101 4.05 -6.72 0.54
CA LEU A 101 4.91 -7.14 1.63
C LEU A 101 5.77 -5.99 2.17
N LEU A 102 6.34 -5.17 1.28
CA LEU A 102 7.13 -4.01 1.65
C LEU A 102 6.28 -2.91 2.31
N GLY A 103 4.99 -2.83 2.01
CA GLY A 103 4.02 -1.97 2.69
C GLY A 103 4.01 -2.19 4.22
N LYS A 104 4.26 -3.42 4.69
CA LYS A 104 4.43 -3.70 6.13
C LYS A 104 5.61 -2.93 6.76
N ARG A 105 6.67 -2.68 6.00
CA ARG A 105 7.82 -1.89 6.48
C ARG A 105 7.46 -0.42 6.61
N LEU A 106 6.70 0.12 5.65
CA LEU A 106 6.21 1.49 5.69
C LEU A 106 5.25 1.70 6.86
N TRP A 107 4.33 0.75 7.06
CA TRP A 107 3.41 0.76 8.20
C TRP A 107 4.14 0.77 9.54
N ARG A 108 5.10 -0.14 9.72
CA ARG A 108 5.91 -0.21 10.94
C ARG A 108 6.70 1.05 11.19
N TYR A 109 7.25 1.69 10.14
CA TYR A 109 7.99 2.94 10.28
C TYR A 109 7.11 4.05 10.88
N GLY A 110 5.85 4.14 10.50
CA GLY A 110 4.92 5.12 11.05
C GLY A 110 4.44 4.83 12.48
N HIS A 111 4.48 3.57 12.93
CA HIS A 111 3.99 3.14 14.24
C HIS A 111 5.07 2.94 15.28
N GLU A 112 6.24 2.46 14.89
CA GLU A 112 7.31 2.03 15.81
C GLU A 112 8.29 3.17 16.10
N ASP A 113 7.84 4.23 16.75
CA ASP A 113 8.63 5.45 16.98
C ASP A 113 9.90 5.21 17.84
N THR A 114 9.85 4.26 18.77
CA THR A 114 10.92 3.99 19.73
C THR A 114 11.93 2.94 19.29
N HIS A 115 11.69 2.28 18.14
CA HIS A 115 12.55 1.20 17.69
C HIS A 115 13.88 1.72 17.09
N LEU A 116 15.00 1.10 17.49
CA LEU A 116 16.35 1.47 17.03
C LEU A 116 16.49 1.53 15.52
N TRP A 117 15.90 0.55 14.78
CA TRP A 117 15.97 0.52 13.32
C TRP A 117 15.33 1.75 12.66
N ARG A 118 14.25 2.28 13.25
CA ARG A 118 13.61 3.51 12.78
C ARG A 118 14.52 4.72 13.02
N GLY A 119 15.16 4.80 14.20
CA GLY A 119 16.14 5.82 14.52
C GLY A 119 17.30 5.86 13.52
N VAL A 120 17.84 4.69 13.15
CA VAL A 120 18.89 4.58 12.13
C VAL A 120 18.43 5.12 10.77
N ILE A 121 17.19 4.80 10.37
CA ILE A 121 16.63 5.28 9.10
C ILE A 121 16.39 6.79 9.15
N SER A 122 15.77 7.31 10.22
CA SER A 122 15.49 8.73 10.35
C SER A 122 16.77 9.58 10.40
N THR A 123 17.82 9.11 11.06
CA THR A 123 19.12 9.76 11.07
C THR A 123 19.78 9.77 9.68
N LYS A 124 19.66 8.66 8.93
CA LYS A 124 20.30 8.53 7.62
C LYS A 124 19.58 9.29 6.51
N TYR A 125 18.25 9.26 6.49
CA TYR A 125 17.44 9.78 5.39
C TYR A 125 16.68 11.07 5.76
N GLY A 126 16.59 11.37 7.04
CA GLY A 126 15.73 12.43 7.57
C GLY A 126 14.27 11.99 7.67
N GLU A 127 13.53 12.66 8.55
CA GLU A 127 12.09 12.43 8.67
C GLU A 127 11.33 13.24 7.63
N GLY A 128 10.34 12.60 7.02
CA GLY A 128 9.36 13.25 6.17
C GLY A 128 8.28 13.96 6.99
N GLN A 129 7.22 14.35 6.33
CA GLN A 129 6.12 15.08 6.96
C GLN A 129 5.49 14.29 8.10
N GLY A 130 5.33 14.92 9.26
CA GLY A 130 4.76 14.33 10.46
C GLY A 130 5.54 13.12 11.01
N GLY A 131 6.73 12.80 10.46
CA GLY A 131 7.49 11.61 10.85
C GLY A 131 6.85 10.28 10.44
N TRP A 132 5.83 10.27 9.56
CA TRP A 132 5.16 9.07 9.08
C TRP A 132 5.97 8.28 8.05
N CYS A 133 6.85 8.97 7.34
CA CYS A 133 7.77 8.40 6.36
C CYS A 133 9.14 9.06 6.49
N SER A 134 10.16 8.51 5.83
CA SER A 134 11.44 9.19 5.67
C SER A 134 11.39 10.14 4.47
N LYS A 135 12.28 11.12 4.43
CA LYS A 135 12.47 11.94 3.24
C LYS A 135 12.95 11.09 2.06
N MET A 136 12.58 11.51 0.85
CA MET A 136 13.07 10.86 -0.37
C MET A 136 14.56 11.15 -0.56
N CYS A 137 15.35 10.11 -0.73
CA CYS A 137 16.77 10.24 -1.00
C CYS A 137 17.01 10.68 -2.45
N ARG A 138 17.55 11.88 -2.65
CA ARG A 138 17.90 12.42 -3.98
C ARG A 138 19.27 11.95 -4.50
N ARG A 139 20.14 11.41 -3.62
CA ARG A 139 21.49 10.98 -3.98
C ARG A 139 21.47 9.59 -4.63
N THR A 140 22.17 9.43 -5.75
CA THR A 140 22.27 8.17 -6.49
C THR A 140 23.13 7.12 -5.80
N HIS A 141 24.19 7.56 -5.09
CA HIS A 141 25.12 6.68 -4.41
C HIS A 141 24.82 6.58 -2.91
N ARG A 142 24.98 5.38 -2.33
CA ARG A 142 24.75 5.04 -0.91
C ARG A 142 23.28 5.06 -0.44
N CYS A 143 22.31 5.16 -1.32
CA CYS A 143 20.90 4.94 -0.96
C CYS A 143 20.65 3.45 -0.96
N GLY A 144 20.59 2.86 0.24
CA GLY A 144 20.39 1.42 0.41
C GLY A 144 18.94 1.00 0.16
N LEU A 145 18.64 -0.21 0.58
CA LEU A 145 17.35 -0.89 0.46
C LEU A 145 16.13 -0.02 0.83
N TRP A 146 16.27 0.81 1.87
CA TRP A 146 15.15 1.65 2.34
C TRP A 146 14.64 2.66 1.31
N ARG A 147 15.51 3.17 0.44
CA ARG A 147 15.09 4.09 -0.63
C ARG A 147 13.98 3.48 -1.49
N SER A 148 14.23 2.28 -2.00
CA SER A 148 13.28 1.61 -2.88
C SER A 148 12.00 1.17 -2.16
N ILE A 149 12.04 0.93 -0.85
CA ILE A 149 10.86 0.72 -0.03
C ILE A 149 10.07 2.04 0.09
N ASN A 150 10.76 3.15 0.38
CA ASN A 150 10.13 4.46 0.56
C ASN A 150 9.54 5.04 -0.75
N GLU A 151 10.05 4.65 -1.93
CA GLU A 151 9.44 4.97 -3.23
C GLU A 151 7.99 4.46 -3.34
N GLY A 152 7.63 3.41 -2.59
CA GLY A 152 6.27 2.90 -2.48
C GLY A 152 5.32 3.75 -1.62
N TRP A 153 5.83 4.75 -0.90
CA TRP A 153 5.04 5.55 0.05
C TRP A 153 3.86 6.27 -0.59
N GLU A 154 4.03 6.86 -1.77
CA GLU A 154 2.97 7.61 -2.45
C GLU A 154 1.73 6.74 -2.73
N SER A 155 1.93 5.52 -3.21
CA SER A 155 0.81 4.60 -3.43
C SER A 155 0.24 4.02 -2.14
N PHE A 156 1.09 3.82 -1.12
CA PHE A 156 0.73 3.30 0.18
C PHE A 156 -0.11 4.30 0.97
N SER A 157 0.29 5.57 1.01
CA SER A 157 -0.37 6.64 1.76
C SER A 157 -1.80 6.93 1.30
N LYS A 158 -2.16 6.56 0.07
CA LYS A 158 -3.54 6.67 -0.43
C LYS A 158 -4.54 5.82 0.36
N HIS A 159 -4.06 4.80 1.04
CA HIS A 159 -4.87 3.87 1.84
C HIS A 159 -4.79 4.14 3.35
N LEU A 160 -4.16 5.24 3.74
CA LEU A 160 -4.06 5.66 5.14
C LEU A 160 -5.10 6.73 5.47
N SER A 161 -5.52 6.72 6.71
CA SER A 161 -6.11 7.86 7.42
C SER A 161 -5.38 8.05 8.73
N PHE A 162 -5.60 9.20 9.36
CA PHE A 162 -4.91 9.57 10.58
C PHE A 162 -5.93 9.74 11.70
N VAL A 163 -5.61 9.22 12.86
CA VAL A 163 -6.38 9.43 14.09
C VAL A 163 -5.68 10.51 14.90
N VAL A 164 -6.36 11.60 15.09
CA VAL A 164 -5.82 12.78 15.78
C VAL A 164 -5.78 12.53 17.28
N GLY A 165 -4.63 12.72 17.86
CA GLY A 165 -4.40 12.77 19.30
C GLY A 165 -3.98 14.18 19.73
N GLU A 166 -2.68 14.43 19.79
CA GLU A 166 -2.12 15.76 20.08
C GLU A 166 -2.20 16.71 18.88
N GLY A 167 -2.30 16.18 17.67
CA GLY A 167 -2.35 16.96 16.43
C GLY A 167 -0.99 17.53 15.99
N THR A 168 0.11 17.08 16.57
CA THR A 168 1.46 17.61 16.31
C THR A 168 2.08 17.04 15.04
N ARG A 169 1.55 15.92 14.51
CA ARG A 169 2.09 15.19 13.36
C ARG A 169 1.18 15.24 12.13
N ILE A 170 -0.04 15.71 12.27
CA ILE A 170 -1.08 15.69 11.23
C ILE A 170 -1.34 17.10 10.74
N ARG A 171 -1.22 17.30 9.41
CA ARG A 171 -1.50 18.59 8.79
C ARG A 171 -2.99 18.75 8.60
N PHE A 172 -3.50 19.93 8.99
CA PHE A 172 -4.92 20.23 8.96
C PHE A 172 -5.55 20.08 7.57
N TRP A 173 -4.97 20.68 6.54
CA TRP A 173 -5.52 20.70 5.19
C TRP A 173 -5.16 19.48 4.33
N LEU A 174 -3.96 18.93 4.51
CA LEU A 174 -3.35 18.03 3.53
C LEU A 174 -3.43 16.55 3.91
N ASP A 175 -3.65 16.25 5.17
CA ASP A 175 -3.71 14.87 5.63
C ASP A 175 -5.18 14.44 5.81
N ARG A 176 -5.44 13.13 5.67
CA ARG A 176 -6.79 12.57 5.84
C ARG A 176 -7.03 12.19 7.28
N TRP A 177 -7.58 13.08 8.05
CA TRP A 177 -7.91 12.86 9.45
C TRP A 177 -9.41 12.94 9.74
N ILE A 178 -10.19 13.43 8.78
CA ILE A 178 -11.65 13.51 8.88
C ILE A 178 -12.28 13.09 7.55
N GLY A 179 -13.23 12.17 7.61
CA GLY A 179 -13.90 11.67 6.41
C GLY A 179 -13.00 10.86 5.47
N ASP A 180 -13.40 10.79 4.22
CA ASP A 180 -12.76 9.95 3.19
C ASP A 180 -11.71 10.68 2.36
N ASP A 181 -11.64 12.01 2.44
CA ASP A 181 -10.72 12.84 1.66
C ASP A 181 -10.02 13.90 2.54
N THR A 182 -9.09 14.63 1.96
CA THR A 182 -8.41 15.76 2.62
C THR A 182 -9.32 16.99 2.65
N LEU A 183 -9.19 17.82 3.67
CA LEU A 183 -9.94 19.07 3.73
C LEU A 183 -9.64 20.00 2.55
N LYS A 184 -8.41 19.96 2.03
CA LYS A 184 -8.03 20.65 0.79
C LYS A 184 -8.91 20.28 -0.40
N ASN A 185 -9.24 18.99 -0.57
CA ASN A 185 -10.06 18.52 -1.68
C ASN A 185 -11.54 18.79 -1.46
N LEU A 186 -11.98 18.72 -0.21
CA LEU A 186 -13.38 19.01 0.16
C LEU A 186 -13.70 20.50 0.10
N TYR A 187 -12.74 21.36 0.45
CA TYR A 187 -12.91 22.82 0.52
C TYR A 187 -11.74 23.54 -0.18
N PRO A 188 -11.60 23.40 -1.53
CA PRO A 188 -10.46 23.94 -2.26
C PRO A 188 -10.36 25.47 -2.17
N ASP A 189 -11.49 26.18 -2.19
CA ASP A 189 -11.51 27.63 -2.14
C ASP A 189 -11.06 28.16 -0.78
N LEU A 190 -11.51 27.54 0.31
CA LEU A 190 -11.06 27.88 1.66
C LEU A 190 -9.58 27.56 1.86
N TYR A 191 -9.08 26.47 1.26
CA TYR A 191 -7.65 26.16 1.28
C TYR A 191 -6.83 27.23 0.56
N VAL A 192 -7.30 27.74 -0.58
CA VAL A 192 -6.60 28.82 -1.31
C VAL A 192 -6.50 30.06 -0.45
N CYS A 193 -7.58 30.44 0.25
CA CYS A 193 -7.64 31.61 1.12
C CYS A 193 -6.95 31.40 2.48
N SER A 194 -6.59 30.18 2.86
CA SER A 194 -5.93 29.89 4.14
C SER A 194 -4.53 30.51 4.21
N ALA A 195 -4.25 31.23 5.30
CA ALA A 195 -2.95 31.82 5.59
C ALA A 195 -1.90 30.75 5.99
N VAL A 196 -2.36 29.59 6.49
CA VAL A 196 -1.51 28.52 7.03
C VAL A 196 -1.83 27.17 6.36
N LYS A 197 -1.39 27.03 5.11
CA LYS A 197 -1.70 25.87 4.27
C LYS A 197 -1.08 24.54 4.74
N ASP A 198 0.08 24.63 5.38
CA ASP A 198 0.86 23.48 5.85
C ASP A 198 0.78 23.28 7.37
N ALA A 199 -0.07 24.04 8.06
CA ALA A 199 -0.20 24.00 9.51
C ALA A 199 -0.60 22.61 10.03
N TYR A 200 0.02 22.22 11.14
CA TYR A 200 -0.42 21.06 11.91
C TYR A 200 -1.69 21.35 12.69
N ILE A 201 -2.43 20.31 13.04
CA ILE A 201 -3.70 20.47 13.79
C ILE A 201 -3.47 21.18 15.12
N SER A 202 -2.36 20.89 15.81
CA SER A 202 -1.98 21.55 17.06
C SER A 202 -1.76 23.06 16.91
N GLU A 203 -1.37 23.56 15.73
CA GLU A 203 -1.10 24.97 15.47
C GLU A 203 -2.39 25.76 15.17
N VAL A 204 -3.43 25.07 14.71
CA VAL A 204 -4.77 25.66 14.43
C VAL A 204 -5.77 25.43 15.56
N LEU A 205 -5.36 24.70 16.61
CA LEU A 205 -6.11 24.54 17.84
C LEU A 205 -5.56 25.51 18.88
N TRP A 206 -6.42 26.34 19.41
CA TRP A 206 -6.09 27.30 20.44
C TRP A 206 -6.88 27.04 21.71
N MET A 207 -6.23 27.23 22.86
CA MET A 207 -6.91 27.21 24.16
C MET A 207 -6.96 28.63 24.68
N PRO A 208 -8.17 29.20 24.83
CA PRO A 208 -8.32 30.55 25.40
C PRO A 208 -7.77 30.62 26.83
N GLU A 209 -7.21 31.77 27.22
CA GLU A 209 -6.73 31.97 28.59
C GLU A 209 -7.89 31.80 29.57
N GLY A 210 -7.74 30.89 30.54
CA GLY A 210 -8.79 30.52 31.48
C GLY A 210 -9.90 29.60 30.93
N GLY A 211 -9.84 29.21 29.68
CA GLY A 211 -10.79 28.28 29.05
C GLY A 211 -10.43 26.83 29.28
N THR A 212 -11.43 25.95 29.39
CA THR A 212 -11.27 24.48 29.49
C THR A 212 -11.48 23.78 28.15
N VAL A 213 -11.92 24.52 27.13
CA VAL A 213 -12.27 23.95 25.81
C VAL A 213 -11.37 24.54 24.74
N ARG A 214 -10.81 23.65 23.92
CA ARG A 214 -10.05 24.05 22.74
C ARG A 214 -10.98 24.55 21.63
N VAL A 215 -10.56 25.58 20.91
CA VAL A 215 -11.30 26.16 19.79
C VAL A 215 -10.43 26.18 18.53
N TRP A 216 -11.05 26.06 17.37
CA TRP A 216 -10.39 26.16 16.10
C TRP A 216 -10.06 27.63 15.77
N ASN A 217 -8.78 27.93 15.54
CA ASN A 217 -8.28 29.24 15.13
C ASN A 217 -7.73 29.17 13.71
N LEU A 218 -8.63 29.12 12.74
CA LEU A 218 -8.28 29.14 11.32
C LEU A 218 -8.02 30.59 10.90
N ARG A 219 -6.84 30.81 10.31
CA ARG A 219 -6.43 32.14 9.79
C ARG A 219 -6.59 32.17 8.28
N PHE A 220 -7.27 33.22 7.79
CA PHE A 220 -7.46 33.47 6.37
C PHE A 220 -6.86 34.80 5.97
N TYR A 221 -6.39 34.95 4.73
CA TYR A 221 -5.79 36.22 4.23
C TYR A 221 -6.80 37.30 4.01
N ARG A 222 -8.08 36.97 3.76
CA ARG A 222 -9.16 37.90 3.52
C ARG A 222 -10.46 37.41 4.18
N ALA A 223 -11.44 38.32 4.28
CA ALA A 223 -12.81 37.94 4.61
C ALA A 223 -13.39 37.02 3.53
N PHE A 224 -14.38 36.22 3.92
CA PHE A 224 -15.08 35.34 2.98
C PHE A 224 -16.08 36.16 2.15
N GLU A 225 -16.20 35.75 0.89
CA GLU A 225 -17.25 36.19 0.01
C GLU A 225 -18.58 35.49 0.33
N ASP A 226 -19.71 36.04 -0.06
CA ASP A 226 -21.04 35.48 0.29
C ASP A 226 -21.19 34.01 -0.14
N TRP A 227 -20.62 33.63 -1.30
CA TRP A 227 -20.65 32.26 -1.79
C TRP A 227 -19.71 31.28 -1.04
N GLU A 228 -18.69 31.80 -0.34
CA GLU A 228 -17.78 31.02 0.50
C GLU A 228 -18.35 30.75 1.91
N LEU A 229 -19.32 31.54 2.34
CA LEU A 229 -19.89 31.44 3.70
C LEU A 229 -20.51 30.05 3.95
N ALA A 230 -21.26 29.53 3.00
CA ALA A 230 -21.86 28.21 3.13
C ALA A 230 -20.77 27.11 3.31
N ALA A 231 -19.67 27.18 2.56
CA ALA A 231 -18.54 26.25 2.69
C ALA A 231 -17.82 26.42 4.04
N SER A 232 -17.65 27.64 4.52
CA SER A 232 -17.02 27.93 5.82
C SER A 232 -17.85 27.39 6.98
N TYR A 233 -19.18 27.57 6.97
CA TYR A 233 -20.07 26.97 7.97
C TYR A 233 -20.03 25.44 7.94
N SER A 234 -20.05 24.84 6.76
CA SER A 234 -19.94 23.39 6.60
C SER A 234 -18.62 22.85 7.14
N LEU A 235 -17.50 23.53 6.86
CA LEU A 235 -16.19 23.17 7.41
C LEU A 235 -16.21 23.26 8.94
N LEU A 236 -16.66 24.36 9.51
CA LEU A 236 -16.71 24.55 10.95
C LEU A 236 -17.57 23.48 11.64
N GLN A 237 -18.74 23.19 11.11
CA GLN A 237 -19.62 22.15 11.63
C GLN A 237 -18.92 20.78 11.59
N LEU A 238 -18.21 20.46 10.50
CA LEU A 238 -17.48 19.21 10.35
C LEU A 238 -16.36 19.07 11.40
N ILE A 239 -15.55 20.12 11.59
CA ILE A 239 -14.40 20.05 12.50
C ILE A 239 -14.78 20.18 13.97
N GLN A 240 -15.86 20.89 14.32
CA GLN A 240 -16.33 21.03 15.72
C GLN A 240 -16.63 19.67 16.36
N THR A 241 -17.15 18.71 15.59
CA THR A 241 -17.44 17.35 16.08
C THR A 241 -16.18 16.53 16.36
N ARG A 242 -15.00 17.03 16.01
CA ARG A 242 -13.72 16.29 16.00
C ARG A 242 -12.61 17.04 16.74
N ILE A 243 -12.92 17.80 17.77
CA ILE A 243 -11.91 18.46 18.60
C ILE A 243 -11.11 17.39 19.35
N PRO A 244 -9.78 17.28 19.15
CA PRO A 244 -8.96 16.28 19.82
C PRO A 244 -8.80 16.58 21.30
N TRP A 245 -8.90 15.55 22.15
CA TRP A 245 -8.81 15.67 23.62
C TRP A 245 -7.36 15.72 24.14
N GLY A 246 -6.36 15.64 23.30
CA GLY A 246 -4.98 16.04 23.59
C GLY A 246 -4.07 15.06 24.34
N ASP A 247 -4.59 13.97 24.90
CA ASP A 247 -3.78 13.09 25.79
C ASP A 247 -3.17 11.88 25.07
N ARG A 248 -3.45 11.69 23.81
CA ARG A 248 -2.96 10.55 23.03
C ARG A 248 -2.11 11.03 21.87
N ARG A 249 -1.11 10.22 21.51
CA ARG A 249 -0.32 10.46 20.30
C ARG A 249 -1.16 10.28 19.05
N ASP A 250 -0.81 11.04 18.01
CA ASP A 250 -1.36 10.83 16.68
C ASP A 250 -1.01 9.44 16.16
N THR A 251 -1.94 8.75 15.52
CA THR A 251 -1.74 7.39 15.02
C THR A 251 -2.21 7.23 13.58
N LEU A 252 -1.58 6.29 12.86
CA LEU A 252 -2.01 5.85 11.54
C LEU A 252 -3.17 4.85 11.65
N CYS A 253 -4.10 4.94 10.72
CA CYS A 253 -5.20 3.99 10.57
C CYS A 253 -5.22 3.46 9.14
N TRP A 254 -5.33 2.13 9.02
CA TRP A 254 -5.43 1.45 7.73
C TRP A 254 -6.88 1.37 7.26
N ARG A 255 -7.21 2.08 6.15
CA ARG A 255 -8.58 2.23 5.67
C ARG A 255 -9.19 0.98 5.05
N LEU A 256 -8.36 0.06 4.57
CA LEU A 256 -8.84 -1.13 3.86
C LEU A 256 -9.32 -2.25 4.76
N LYS A 257 -9.30 -2.04 6.09
CA LYS A 257 -9.76 -3.01 7.08
C LYS A 257 -10.43 -2.29 8.25
N GLY A 258 -11.54 -2.84 8.73
CA GLY A 258 -12.36 -2.20 9.77
C GLY A 258 -11.69 -2.04 11.15
N ASP A 259 -10.65 -2.84 11.46
CA ASP A 259 -9.88 -2.72 12.70
C ASP A 259 -8.78 -1.65 12.66
N GLY A 260 -8.62 -0.97 11.52
CA GLY A 260 -7.61 0.07 11.33
C GLY A 260 -6.16 -0.42 11.27
N ASN A 261 -5.92 -1.74 11.35
CA ASN A 261 -4.59 -2.32 11.31
C ASN A 261 -4.18 -2.76 9.90
N PHE A 262 -2.90 -2.57 9.57
CA PHE A 262 -2.38 -2.96 8.28
C PHE A 262 -2.43 -4.47 8.06
N ASP A 263 -2.92 -4.88 6.90
CA ASP A 263 -2.88 -6.24 6.42
C ASP A 263 -2.35 -6.31 4.98
N THR A 264 -1.35 -7.15 4.77
CA THR A 264 -0.72 -7.35 3.45
C THR A 264 -1.72 -7.83 2.39
N ARG A 265 -2.71 -8.64 2.80
CA ARG A 265 -3.72 -9.18 1.88
C ARG A 265 -4.65 -8.08 1.36
N SER A 266 -5.10 -7.18 2.24
CA SER A 266 -5.96 -6.05 1.88
C SER A 266 -5.21 -5.09 0.95
N TYR A 267 -3.94 -4.80 1.24
CA TYR A 267 -3.12 -3.96 0.38
C TYR A 267 -2.84 -4.61 -0.99
N TYR A 268 -2.53 -5.91 -1.02
CA TYR A 268 -2.38 -6.63 -2.28
C TYR A 268 -3.64 -6.56 -3.16
N ARG A 269 -4.82 -6.72 -2.55
CA ARG A 269 -6.11 -6.60 -3.26
C ARG A 269 -6.32 -5.17 -3.80
N ALA A 270 -6.00 -4.16 -3.02
CA ALA A 270 -6.12 -2.75 -3.44
C ALA A 270 -5.16 -2.42 -4.61
N ILE A 271 -3.90 -2.88 -4.57
CA ILE A 271 -2.93 -2.70 -5.67
C ILE A 271 -3.42 -3.37 -6.95
N ARG A 272 -4.03 -4.56 -6.83
CA ARG A 272 -4.55 -5.29 -8.00
C ARG A 272 -5.78 -4.64 -8.59
N GLY A 273 -6.49 -3.83 -7.82
CA GLY A 273 -7.72 -3.15 -8.24
C GLY A 273 -8.85 -4.11 -8.62
N ALA A 274 -10.01 -3.56 -8.88
CA ALA A 274 -11.09 -4.28 -9.54
C ALA A 274 -10.74 -4.35 -11.03
N SER A 275 -10.25 -5.50 -11.49
CA SER A 275 -10.06 -5.72 -12.93
C SER A 275 -11.43 -5.91 -13.57
N ASN A 276 -11.85 -4.96 -14.37
CA ASN A 276 -13.03 -5.08 -15.25
C ASN A 276 -12.75 -5.99 -16.46
N SER A 277 -11.81 -6.95 -16.35
CA SER A 277 -11.54 -7.83 -17.47
C SER A 277 -12.71 -8.81 -17.67
N LEU A 278 -13.34 -8.70 -18.82
CA LEU A 278 -14.35 -9.64 -19.34
C LEU A 278 -13.70 -10.98 -19.74
N PHE A 279 -12.80 -11.51 -18.91
CA PHE A 279 -12.16 -12.78 -19.20
C PHE A 279 -13.16 -13.93 -19.03
N PRO A 280 -13.41 -14.75 -20.07
CA PRO A 280 -14.43 -15.81 -20.05
C PRO A 280 -13.95 -17.03 -19.25
N TRP A 281 -13.60 -16.83 -17.99
CA TRP A 281 -12.97 -17.81 -17.12
C TRP A 281 -13.78 -19.09 -16.91
N LYS A 282 -15.13 -18.98 -16.91
CA LYS A 282 -16.00 -20.14 -16.72
C LYS A 282 -15.84 -21.17 -17.85
N GLY A 283 -15.64 -20.71 -19.10
CA GLY A 283 -15.38 -21.60 -20.24
C GLY A 283 -13.96 -22.15 -20.27
N VAL A 284 -12.99 -21.37 -19.81
CA VAL A 284 -11.56 -21.72 -19.86
C VAL A 284 -11.18 -22.71 -18.76
N TRP A 285 -11.70 -22.54 -17.54
CA TRP A 285 -11.31 -23.36 -16.38
C TRP A 285 -12.20 -24.59 -16.15
N LYS A 286 -13.38 -24.66 -16.75
CA LYS A 286 -14.20 -25.87 -16.67
C LYS A 286 -13.52 -26.98 -17.45
N PRO A 287 -13.18 -28.13 -16.82
CA PRO A 287 -12.72 -29.28 -17.58
C PRO A 287 -13.86 -29.73 -18.50
N LYS A 288 -13.58 -29.83 -19.80
CA LYS A 288 -14.45 -30.57 -20.71
C LYS A 288 -14.27 -32.05 -20.35
N ILE A 289 -15.10 -32.58 -19.47
CA ILE A 289 -15.19 -33.99 -19.23
C ILE A 289 -16.03 -34.52 -20.43
N PRO A 290 -15.50 -35.42 -21.28
CA PRO A 290 -16.28 -36.11 -22.24
C PRO A 290 -17.37 -36.92 -21.48
N ARG A 291 -18.62 -36.77 -21.85
CA ARG A 291 -19.70 -37.67 -21.40
C ARG A 291 -19.56 -39.02 -22.02
#